data_4f01bc0e23b595a528a0f7b826c6a2d8
#
_entry.id   4f01bc0e23b595a528a0f7b826c6a2d8
#
_cell.length_a   1.000
_cell.length_b   1.000
_cell.length_c   1.000
_cell.angle_alpha   90.00
_cell.angle_beta   90.00
_cell.angle_gamma   90.00
#
_symmetry.space_group_name_H-M   'P 1'
#
loop_
_entity.id
_entity.type
_entity.pdbx_description
1 polymer ?
#
loop_
_entity_poly.entity_id
_entity_poly.type
_entity_poly.pdbx_seq_one_letter_code
_entity_poly.pdbx_strand_id
1 'polypeptide(L)'
;MHVNPRMDAKTLSVLIADDETTVLDALTTVLTRLGYHVAGTARDGAEAVELVRSTPADFLVLDISMPVMDGIEAARVIVAEKPLPIIISTAVTDDVTIEAARQIPVQAFLTKPFRKEQLRASIAIALTQWEHQLEAQRRLQSLLESSSSSSANAVPRISEEAARQFGLTRREFEVLCRIAEGKSNAEIGEAIGAATRTVDKHVEHIFDKLAVKTRTAAVARALHMAA
;
A
#
# COMPACT_ATOMS: atom_id res chain seq x y z
N MET A 1 23.22 6.11 -31.06
CA MET A 1 22.07 7.04 -31.20
C MET A 1 20.86 6.21 -31.60
N HIS A 2 20.04 5.81 -30.64
CA HIS A 2 18.73 5.22 -30.88
C HIS A 2 17.74 6.11 -30.17
N VAL A 3 17.06 6.93 -30.94
CA VAL A 3 15.92 7.72 -30.50
C VAL A 3 14.73 6.76 -30.41
N ASN A 4 14.22 6.57 -29.20
CA ASN A 4 13.04 5.79 -28.95
C ASN A 4 11.81 6.54 -29.50
N PRO A 5 10.93 5.92 -30.31
CA PRO A 5 9.80 6.59 -30.90
C PRO A 5 8.71 6.86 -29.86
N ARG A 6 8.26 8.09 -29.86
CA ARG A 6 7.05 8.68 -29.29
C ARG A 6 6.03 7.68 -28.73
N MET A 7 5.99 7.58 -27.43
CA MET A 7 4.72 7.41 -26.73
C MET A 7 3.96 8.73 -26.90
N ASP A 8 2.71 8.68 -27.30
CA ASP A 8 1.81 9.82 -27.32
C ASP A 8 1.84 10.46 -25.93
N ALA A 9 2.54 11.59 -25.81
CA ALA A 9 2.73 12.25 -24.53
C ALA A 9 1.38 12.89 -24.15
N LYS A 10 0.57 12.17 -23.40
CA LYS A 10 -0.60 12.74 -22.73
C LYS A 10 -0.13 13.99 -21.99
N THR A 11 -0.65 15.14 -22.36
CA THR A 11 -0.39 16.38 -21.65
C THR A 11 -0.87 16.22 -20.20
N LEU A 12 0.05 16.26 -19.25
CA LEU A 12 -0.29 16.11 -17.83
C LEU A 12 -1.10 17.31 -17.34
N SER A 13 -2.13 17.05 -16.56
CA SER A 13 -3.01 18.05 -15.98
C SER A 13 -2.57 18.37 -14.55
N VAL A 14 -2.52 19.65 -14.21
CA VAL A 14 -2.12 20.16 -12.90
C VAL A 14 -3.22 21.03 -12.29
N LEU A 15 -3.41 20.91 -10.98
CA LEU A 15 -4.15 21.86 -10.17
C LEU A 15 -3.18 22.74 -9.40
N ILE A 16 -3.58 23.97 -9.12
CA ILE A 16 -2.76 24.95 -8.40
C ILE A 16 -3.62 25.56 -7.29
N ALA A 17 -3.07 25.65 -6.08
CA ALA A 17 -3.70 26.35 -4.97
C ALA A 17 -2.73 27.32 -4.33
N ASP A 18 -3.12 28.60 -4.28
CA ASP A 18 -2.33 29.70 -3.72
C ASP A 18 -3.28 30.89 -3.48
N ASP A 19 -3.21 31.57 -2.34
CA ASP A 19 -4.11 32.70 -2.04
C ASP A 19 -3.75 33.98 -2.81
N GLU A 20 -2.52 34.07 -3.32
CA GLU A 20 -2.06 35.18 -4.13
C GLU A 20 -2.39 35.01 -5.62
N THR A 21 -3.34 35.77 -6.15
CA THR A 21 -3.73 35.73 -7.57
C THR A 21 -2.53 35.94 -8.52
N THR A 22 -1.59 36.78 -8.14
CA THR A 22 -0.36 37.03 -8.91
C THR A 22 0.52 35.77 -9.03
N VAL A 23 0.56 34.95 -8.00
CA VAL A 23 1.30 33.67 -7.99
C VAL A 23 0.55 32.65 -8.83
N LEU A 24 -0.78 32.56 -8.72
CA LEU A 24 -1.62 31.69 -9.58
C LEU A 24 -1.41 31.99 -11.07
N ASP A 25 -1.43 33.27 -11.46
CA ASP A 25 -1.22 33.70 -12.84
C ASP A 25 0.21 33.37 -13.34
N ALA A 26 1.21 33.59 -12.49
CA ALA A 26 2.60 33.29 -12.80
C ALA A 26 2.80 31.76 -12.97
N LEU A 27 2.31 30.96 -12.04
CA LEU A 27 2.36 29.49 -12.11
C LEU A 27 1.64 28.96 -13.34
N THR A 28 0.43 29.44 -13.59
CA THR A 28 -0.36 29.08 -14.79
C THR A 28 0.44 29.35 -16.06
N THR A 29 1.05 30.53 -16.17
CA THR A 29 1.85 30.90 -17.33
C THR A 29 3.08 29.99 -17.50
N VAL A 30 3.81 29.73 -16.40
CA VAL A 30 5.02 28.92 -16.45
C VAL A 30 4.71 27.46 -16.73
N LEU A 31 3.69 26.88 -16.08
CA LEU A 31 3.26 25.49 -16.27
C LEU A 31 2.77 25.25 -17.71
N THR A 32 1.96 26.14 -18.26
CA THR A 32 1.51 26.08 -19.66
C THR A 32 2.70 26.12 -20.63
N ARG A 33 3.69 26.99 -20.37
CA ARG A 33 4.93 27.04 -21.18
C ARG A 33 5.82 25.79 -21.03
N LEU A 34 5.69 25.06 -19.94
CA LEU A 34 6.35 23.77 -19.74
C LEU A 34 5.60 22.61 -20.39
N GLY A 35 4.40 22.85 -20.96
CA GLY A 35 3.58 21.84 -21.66
C GLY A 35 2.57 21.13 -20.75
N TYR A 36 2.32 21.64 -19.54
CA TYR A 36 1.27 21.13 -18.66
C TYR A 36 -0.07 21.82 -18.93
N HIS A 37 -1.17 21.10 -18.70
CA HIS A 37 -2.52 21.65 -18.75
C HIS A 37 -2.94 22.07 -17.33
N VAL A 38 -3.17 23.35 -17.08
CA VAL A 38 -3.73 23.82 -15.82
C VAL A 38 -5.22 23.58 -15.83
N ALA A 39 -5.68 22.55 -15.10
CA ALA A 39 -7.07 22.11 -15.07
C ALA A 39 -7.94 22.92 -14.11
N GLY A 40 -7.32 23.65 -13.17
CA GLY A 40 -8.03 24.53 -12.26
C GLY A 40 -7.11 25.18 -11.23
N THR A 41 -7.64 26.22 -10.57
CA THR A 41 -6.96 26.96 -9.51
C THR A 41 -7.87 27.13 -8.30
N ALA A 42 -7.28 27.18 -7.10
CA ALA A 42 -7.95 27.40 -5.83
C ALA A 42 -7.24 28.52 -5.06
N ARG A 43 -7.95 29.22 -4.15
CA ARG A 43 -7.41 30.33 -3.35
C ARG A 43 -7.29 30.03 -1.87
N ASP A 44 -7.76 28.88 -1.46
CA ASP A 44 -7.58 28.36 -0.10
C ASP A 44 -7.59 26.83 -0.12
N GLY A 45 -7.28 26.23 1.03
CA GLY A 45 -7.20 24.78 1.16
C GLY A 45 -8.55 24.08 1.00
N ALA A 46 -9.65 24.71 1.38
CA ALA A 46 -10.99 24.12 1.23
C ALA A 46 -11.39 24.07 -0.24
N GLU A 47 -11.16 25.16 -0.99
CA GLU A 47 -11.32 25.17 -2.45
C GLU A 47 -10.41 24.15 -3.13
N ALA A 48 -9.16 24.00 -2.65
CA ALA A 48 -8.22 23.02 -3.21
C ALA A 48 -8.73 21.58 -3.04
N VAL A 49 -9.25 21.22 -1.87
CA VAL A 49 -9.86 19.90 -1.63
C VAL A 49 -11.03 19.66 -2.58
N GLU A 50 -11.95 20.62 -2.70
CA GLU A 50 -13.12 20.49 -3.57
C GLU A 50 -12.73 20.42 -5.05
N LEU A 51 -11.72 21.19 -5.44
CA LEU A 51 -11.17 21.17 -6.79
C LEU A 51 -10.56 19.79 -7.14
N VAL A 52 -9.81 19.18 -6.21
CA VAL A 52 -9.26 17.83 -6.40
C VAL A 52 -10.37 16.78 -6.48
N ARG A 53 -11.46 16.92 -5.72
CA ARG A 53 -12.61 15.99 -5.78
C ARG A 53 -13.29 16.02 -7.15
N SER A 54 -13.51 17.22 -7.66
CA SER A 54 -14.32 17.46 -8.87
C SER A 54 -13.54 17.40 -10.17
N THR A 55 -12.22 17.64 -10.15
CA THR A 55 -11.40 17.78 -11.34
C THR A 55 -10.33 16.70 -11.42
N PRO A 56 -10.23 15.96 -12.53
CA PRO A 56 -9.11 15.03 -12.76
C PRO A 56 -7.80 15.79 -12.95
N ALA A 57 -6.77 15.40 -12.22
CA ALA A 57 -5.43 15.95 -12.37
C ALA A 57 -4.36 14.89 -12.09
N ASP A 58 -3.18 15.09 -12.67
CA ASP A 58 -2.05 14.21 -12.52
C ASP A 58 -1.14 14.63 -11.34
N PHE A 59 -1.18 15.91 -10.92
CA PHE A 59 -0.50 16.42 -9.72
C PHE A 59 -1.10 17.76 -9.25
N LEU A 60 -0.75 18.18 -8.03
CA LEU A 60 -1.15 19.44 -7.39
C LEU A 60 0.09 20.23 -6.96
N VAL A 61 0.08 21.54 -7.24
CA VAL A 61 0.99 22.51 -6.61
C VAL A 61 0.19 23.27 -5.57
N LEU A 62 0.62 23.22 -4.31
CA LEU A 62 -0.14 23.65 -3.15
C LEU A 62 0.68 24.57 -2.27
N ASP A 63 0.23 25.79 -2.06
CA ASP A 63 0.82 26.68 -1.07
C ASP A 63 0.47 26.25 0.36
N ILE A 64 1.35 26.51 1.32
CA ILE A 64 1.08 26.23 2.74
C ILE A 64 0.23 27.32 3.35
N SER A 65 0.60 28.57 3.11
CA SER A 65 0.08 29.74 3.84
C SER A 65 -1.18 30.29 3.18
N MET A 66 -2.31 29.61 3.33
CA MET A 66 -3.59 30.04 2.77
C MET A 66 -4.62 30.30 3.87
N PRO A 67 -5.60 31.20 3.63
CA PRO A 67 -6.70 31.45 4.55
C PRO A 67 -7.67 30.26 4.61
N VAL A 68 -8.61 30.28 5.55
CA VAL A 68 -9.69 29.29 5.76
C VAL A 68 -9.18 27.92 6.16
N MET A 69 -8.40 27.29 5.29
CA MET A 69 -7.72 26.00 5.50
C MET A 69 -6.30 26.13 4.94
N ASP A 70 -5.31 25.83 5.75
CA ASP A 70 -3.91 25.84 5.29
C ASP A 70 -3.59 24.66 4.37
N GLY A 71 -2.47 24.77 3.63
CA GLY A 71 -2.10 23.74 2.66
C GLY A 71 -1.69 22.42 3.30
N ILE A 72 -1.25 22.42 4.57
CA ILE A 72 -0.90 21.19 5.29
C ILE A 72 -2.18 20.41 5.64
N GLU A 73 -3.20 21.12 6.14
CA GLU A 73 -4.50 20.54 6.44
C GLU A 73 -5.19 20.04 5.16
N ALA A 74 -5.17 20.85 4.10
CA ALA A 74 -5.69 20.46 2.79
C ALA A 74 -4.99 19.21 2.23
N ALA A 75 -3.66 19.15 2.29
CA ALA A 75 -2.90 17.99 1.83
C ALA A 75 -3.25 16.70 2.58
N ARG A 76 -3.47 16.77 3.91
CA ARG A 76 -3.92 15.62 4.70
C ARG A 76 -5.26 15.08 4.23
N VAL A 77 -6.23 15.95 4.00
CA VAL A 77 -7.55 15.56 3.47
C VAL A 77 -7.42 14.96 2.07
N ILE A 78 -6.69 15.63 1.18
CA ILE A 78 -6.51 15.18 -0.20
C ILE A 78 -5.85 13.81 -0.26
N VAL A 79 -4.77 13.59 0.49
CA VAL A 79 -4.06 12.30 0.51
C VAL A 79 -4.94 11.16 1.02
N ALA A 80 -5.82 11.45 2.01
CA ALA A 80 -6.73 10.45 2.56
C ALA A 80 -7.87 10.08 1.60
N GLU A 81 -8.39 11.03 0.82
CA GLU A 81 -9.57 10.84 -0.03
C GLU A 81 -9.24 10.48 -1.48
N LYS A 82 -8.30 11.21 -2.08
CA LYS A 82 -7.93 11.07 -3.49
C LYS A 82 -6.43 11.30 -3.66
N PRO A 83 -5.60 10.30 -3.35
CA PRO A 83 -4.15 10.44 -3.40
C PRO A 83 -3.66 10.82 -4.80
N LEU A 84 -2.86 11.89 -4.86
CA LEU A 84 -2.13 12.32 -6.05
C LEU A 84 -0.80 12.97 -5.64
N PRO A 85 0.17 13.11 -6.55
CA PRO A 85 1.42 13.80 -6.26
C PRO A 85 1.18 15.25 -5.83
N ILE A 86 1.72 15.66 -4.67
CA ILE A 86 1.62 17.02 -4.16
C ILE A 86 3.01 17.63 -4.11
N ILE A 87 3.15 18.83 -4.68
CA ILE A 87 4.32 19.67 -4.60
C ILE A 87 3.95 20.85 -3.71
N ILE A 88 4.56 20.95 -2.54
CA ILE A 88 4.35 22.07 -1.63
C ILE A 88 5.16 23.26 -2.13
N SER A 89 4.48 24.41 -2.34
CA SER A 89 5.07 25.70 -2.64
C SER A 89 5.00 26.58 -1.39
N THR A 90 6.12 27.12 -0.91
CA THR A 90 6.10 27.90 0.34
C THR A 90 7.14 29.01 0.35
N ALA A 91 6.77 30.15 0.92
CA ALA A 91 7.72 31.22 1.29
C ALA A 91 8.27 31.01 2.72
N VAL A 92 7.67 30.10 3.48
CA VAL A 92 8.00 29.86 4.89
C VAL A 92 9.22 28.95 4.98
N THR A 93 10.19 29.35 5.78
CA THR A 93 11.45 28.62 6.02
C THR A 93 11.62 28.28 7.49
N ASP A 94 10.57 28.41 8.31
CA ASP A 94 10.64 28.05 9.73
C ASP A 94 10.57 26.52 9.92
N ASP A 95 11.32 26.06 10.92
CA ASP A 95 11.47 24.63 11.21
C ASP A 95 10.15 23.94 11.57
N VAL A 96 9.18 24.66 12.15
CA VAL A 96 7.90 24.11 12.59
C VAL A 96 7.04 23.72 11.39
N THR A 97 6.94 24.61 10.43
CA THR A 97 6.20 24.39 9.18
C THR A 97 6.82 23.29 8.33
N ILE A 98 8.14 23.25 8.26
CA ILE A 98 8.88 22.19 7.55
C ILE A 98 8.64 20.82 8.23
N GLU A 99 8.66 20.76 9.56
CA GLU A 99 8.42 19.50 10.29
C GLU A 99 6.97 19.03 10.15
N ALA A 100 6.00 19.94 10.18
CA ALA A 100 4.60 19.61 9.95
C ALA A 100 4.37 19.06 8.52
N ALA A 101 5.02 19.64 7.53
CA ALA A 101 4.95 19.19 6.15
C ALA A 101 5.64 17.83 5.92
N ARG A 102 6.68 17.49 6.70
CA ARG A 102 7.34 16.16 6.66
C ARG A 102 6.43 15.00 7.10
N GLN A 103 5.40 15.28 7.90
CA GLN A 103 4.45 14.27 8.36
C GLN A 103 3.40 13.90 7.31
N ILE A 104 3.39 14.60 6.17
CA ILE A 104 2.48 14.33 5.06
C ILE A 104 3.29 13.69 3.93
N PRO A 105 2.76 12.69 3.22
CA PRO A 105 3.44 12.06 2.09
C PRO A 105 3.40 12.96 0.84
N VAL A 106 4.03 14.15 0.94
CA VAL A 106 4.25 15.06 -0.21
C VAL A 106 5.51 14.65 -0.95
N GLN A 107 5.51 14.84 -2.26
CA GLN A 107 6.57 14.32 -3.11
C GLN A 107 7.70 15.33 -3.36
N ALA A 108 7.44 16.64 -3.23
CA ALA A 108 8.47 17.67 -3.40
C ALA A 108 8.11 18.98 -2.69
N PHE A 109 9.15 19.77 -2.43
CA PHE A 109 9.03 21.12 -1.90
C PHE A 109 9.62 22.11 -2.89
N LEU A 110 9.02 23.30 -2.98
CA LEU A 110 9.42 24.41 -3.83
C LEU A 110 9.39 25.70 -3.02
N THR A 111 10.55 26.29 -2.74
CA THR A 111 10.64 27.52 -1.95
C THR A 111 10.43 28.75 -2.84
N LYS A 112 9.52 29.64 -2.46
CA LYS A 112 9.29 30.94 -3.12
C LYS A 112 10.39 31.95 -2.71
N PRO A 113 10.88 32.81 -3.63
CA PRO A 113 10.61 32.80 -5.06
C PRO A 113 11.38 31.70 -5.80
N PHE A 114 10.75 31.05 -6.75
CA PHE A 114 11.36 29.96 -7.53
C PHE A 114 11.53 30.32 -9.01
N ARG A 115 12.50 29.67 -9.64
CA ARG A 115 12.73 29.76 -11.08
C ARG A 115 12.03 28.64 -11.83
N LYS A 116 11.79 28.84 -13.13
CA LYS A 116 11.21 27.84 -14.03
C LYS A 116 11.92 26.49 -13.96
N GLU A 117 13.24 26.50 -13.88
CA GLU A 117 14.07 25.29 -13.82
C GLU A 117 13.85 24.51 -12.52
N GLN A 118 13.67 25.21 -11.39
CA GLN A 118 13.40 24.63 -10.09
C GLN A 118 12.00 23.98 -10.08
N LEU A 119 10.98 24.69 -10.58
CA LEU A 119 9.62 24.14 -10.72
C LEU A 119 9.62 22.86 -11.57
N ARG A 120 10.29 22.91 -12.73
CA ARG A 120 10.42 21.75 -13.61
C ARG A 120 11.10 20.55 -12.92
N ALA A 121 12.18 20.81 -12.17
CA ALA A 121 12.90 19.78 -11.43
C ALA A 121 12.03 19.19 -10.31
N SER A 122 11.33 20.03 -9.55
CA SER A 122 10.42 19.57 -8.48
C SER A 122 9.28 18.72 -9.03
N ILE A 123 8.70 19.10 -10.17
CA ILE A 123 7.66 18.29 -10.83
C ILE A 123 8.21 16.92 -11.26
N ALA A 124 9.38 16.90 -11.90
CA ALA A 124 10.00 15.65 -12.33
C ALA A 124 10.28 14.71 -11.15
N ILE A 125 10.82 15.25 -10.06
CA ILE A 125 11.08 14.50 -8.82
C ILE A 125 9.75 13.96 -8.22
N ALA A 126 8.74 14.83 -8.12
CA ALA A 126 7.45 14.45 -7.54
C ALA A 126 6.78 13.32 -8.31
N LEU A 127 6.74 13.41 -9.62
CA LEU A 127 6.14 12.37 -10.47
C LEU A 127 6.92 11.05 -10.40
N THR A 128 8.25 11.09 -10.44
CA THR A 128 9.10 9.89 -10.32
C THR A 128 8.92 9.22 -8.96
N GLN A 129 8.91 9.98 -7.87
CA GLN A 129 8.68 9.43 -6.53
C GLN A 129 7.30 8.79 -6.41
N TRP A 130 6.29 9.43 -6.97
CA TRP A 130 4.93 8.90 -7.01
C TRP A 130 4.83 7.59 -7.77
N GLU A 131 5.44 7.49 -8.95
CA GLU A 131 5.50 6.25 -9.73
C GLU A 131 6.16 5.12 -8.92
N HIS A 132 7.29 5.37 -8.27
CA HIS A 132 7.95 4.39 -7.42
C HIS A 132 7.08 3.96 -6.23
N GLN A 133 6.35 4.91 -5.62
CA GLN A 133 5.45 4.60 -4.51
C GLN A 133 4.29 3.70 -4.97
N LEU A 134 3.67 4.01 -6.12
CA LEU A 134 2.62 3.19 -6.70
C LEU A 134 3.12 1.79 -7.08
N GLU A 135 4.32 1.68 -7.64
CA GLU A 135 4.92 0.37 -7.96
C GLU A 135 5.18 -0.45 -6.70
N ALA A 136 5.72 0.18 -5.65
CA ALA A 136 5.95 -0.48 -4.37
C ALA A 136 4.64 -0.97 -3.73
N GLN A 137 3.58 -0.15 -3.77
CA GLN A 137 2.25 -0.54 -3.29
C GLN A 137 1.67 -1.71 -4.09
N ARG A 138 1.75 -1.66 -5.42
CA ARG A 138 1.29 -2.75 -6.30
C ARG A 138 2.04 -4.06 -6.03
N ARG A 139 3.36 -3.99 -5.84
CA ARG A 139 4.18 -5.17 -5.49
C ARG A 139 3.77 -5.75 -4.15
N LEU A 140 3.58 -4.90 -3.13
CA LEU A 140 3.14 -5.35 -1.82
C LEU A 140 1.76 -6.00 -1.90
N GLN A 141 0.82 -5.37 -2.62
CA GLN A 141 -0.52 -5.91 -2.82
C GLN A 141 -0.50 -7.25 -3.56
N SER A 142 0.31 -7.39 -4.62
CA SER A 142 0.46 -8.67 -5.34
C SER A 142 1.07 -9.76 -4.47
N LEU A 143 2.01 -9.42 -3.56
CA LEU A 143 2.55 -10.36 -2.59
C LEU A 143 1.52 -10.78 -1.54
N LEU A 144 0.68 -9.85 -1.08
CA LEU A 144 -0.42 -10.14 -0.16
C LEU A 144 -1.51 -10.97 -0.84
N GLU A 145 -1.85 -10.68 -2.08
CA GLU A 145 -2.82 -11.45 -2.86
C GLU A 145 -2.28 -12.85 -3.22
N SER A 146 -1.00 -12.96 -3.57
CA SER A 146 -0.36 -14.27 -3.78
C SER A 146 -0.24 -15.06 -2.48
N SER A 147 -0.03 -14.42 -1.34
CA SER A 147 -0.08 -15.06 -0.03
C SER A 147 -1.52 -15.35 0.42
N SER A 148 -2.50 -14.52 0.07
CA SER A 148 -3.92 -14.76 0.40
C SER A 148 -4.59 -15.74 -0.58
N SER A 149 -4.23 -15.76 -1.85
CA SER A 149 -4.67 -16.80 -2.78
C SER A 149 -3.97 -18.14 -2.51
N SER A 150 -2.75 -18.12 -1.94
CA SER A 150 -2.14 -19.29 -1.31
C SER A 150 -2.83 -19.67 0.01
N SER A 151 -3.40 -18.70 0.76
CA SER A 151 -4.07 -18.94 2.05
C SER A 151 -5.56 -19.28 1.95
N ALA A 152 -6.22 -18.97 0.84
CA ALA A 152 -7.65 -19.32 0.69
C ALA A 152 -7.87 -20.79 0.28
N ASN A 153 -6.81 -21.56 -0.09
CA ASN A 153 -6.92 -22.99 -0.36
C ASN A 153 -5.59 -23.77 -0.22
N ALA A 154 -4.63 -23.26 0.50
CA ALA A 154 -3.48 -24.02 0.95
C ALA A 154 -3.52 -24.14 2.47
N VAL A 155 -4.43 -24.95 2.96
CA VAL A 155 -4.06 -25.83 4.07
C VAL A 155 -2.73 -26.45 3.61
N PRO A 156 -1.62 -26.30 4.35
CA PRO A 156 -0.37 -26.96 3.99
C PRO A 156 -0.72 -28.41 3.77
N ARG A 157 -0.65 -28.87 2.53
CA ARG A 157 -0.99 -30.26 2.23
C ARG A 157 0.14 -31.08 2.78
N ILE A 158 -0.03 -31.54 4.01
CA ILE A 158 0.79 -32.59 4.57
C ILE A 158 0.68 -33.73 3.57
N SER A 159 1.79 -34.11 2.96
CA SER A 159 1.79 -35.18 1.97
C SER A 159 1.37 -36.48 2.66
N GLU A 160 0.38 -37.17 2.11
CA GLU A 160 -0.05 -38.48 2.64
C GLU A 160 1.10 -39.51 2.57
N GLU A 161 1.99 -39.32 1.62
CA GLU A 161 3.22 -40.11 1.42
C GLU A 161 4.22 -39.86 2.56
N ALA A 162 4.45 -38.60 2.92
CA ALA A 162 5.30 -38.24 4.05
C ALA A 162 4.70 -38.71 5.38
N ALA A 163 3.38 -38.63 5.56
CA ALA A 163 2.71 -39.15 6.75
C ALA A 163 2.90 -40.66 6.93
N ARG A 164 2.92 -41.44 5.85
CA ARG A 164 3.21 -42.90 5.86
C ARG A 164 4.63 -43.18 6.31
N GLN A 165 5.62 -42.35 5.96
CA GLN A 165 7.01 -42.51 6.39
C GLN A 165 7.16 -42.42 7.92
N PHE A 166 6.30 -41.66 8.58
CA PHE A 166 6.25 -41.58 10.04
C PHE A 166 5.30 -42.60 10.69
N GLY A 167 4.80 -43.53 9.90
CA GLY A 167 3.92 -44.59 10.39
C GLY A 167 2.51 -44.11 10.79
N LEU A 168 2.08 -42.96 10.31
CA LEU A 168 0.72 -42.47 10.57
C LEU A 168 -0.29 -43.28 9.76
N THR A 169 -1.35 -43.69 10.44
CA THR A 169 -2.50 -44.30 9.77
C THR A 169 -3.32 -43.24 9.05
N ARG A 170 -4.14 -43.63 8.09
CA ARG A 170 -5.04 -42.72 7.37
C ARG A 170 -5.88 -41.85 8.31
N ARG A 171 -6.34 -42.41 9.41
CA ARG A 171 -7.15 -41.70 10.40
C ARG A 171 -6.34 -40.68 11.22
N GLU A 172 -5.14 -41.06 11.62
CA GLU A 172 -4.22 -40.15 12.30
C GLU A 172 -3.78 -39.01 11.36
N PHE A 173 -3.57 -39.30 10.09
CA PHE A 173 -3.28 -38.28 9.07
C PHE A 173 -4.45 -37.30 8.92
N GLU A 174 -5.69 -37.79 8.84
CA GLU A 174 -6.90 -36.94 8.79
C GLU A 174 -6.99 -36.01 10.02
N VAL A 175 -6.74 -36.53 11.20
CA VAL A 175 -6.72 -35.78 12.46
C VAL A 175 -5.58 -34.74 12.43
N LEU A 176 -4.39 -35.10 11.95
CA LEU A 176 -3.24 -34.18 11.86
C LEU A 176 -3.55 -33.01 10.90
N CYS A 177 -4.20 -33.24 9.78
CA CYS A 177 -4.63 -32.19 8.87
C CYS A 177 -5.60 -31.20 9.57
N ARG A 178 -6.57 -31.71 10.33
CA ARG A 178 -7.50 -30.85 11.09
C ARG A 178 -6.81 -30.09 12.22
N ILE A 179 -5.79 -30.68 12.81
CA ILE A 179 -4.92 -29.97 13.79
C ILE A 179 -4.19 -28.81 13.10
N ALA A 180 -3.69 -28.98 11.89
CA ALA A 180 -3.04 -27.94 11.11
C ALA A 180 -4.00 -26.82 10.69
N GLU A 181 -5.29 -27.14 10.49
CA GLU A 181 -6.37 -26.15 10.30
C GLU A 181 -6.74 -25.37 11.57
N GLY A 182 -6.11 -25.66 12.71
CA GLY A 182 -6.38 -25.00 13.99
C GLY A 182 -7.63 -25.49 14.73
N LYS A 183 -8.27 -26.59 14.28
CA LYS A 183 -9.50 -27.14 14.87
C LYS A 183 -9.26 -27.74 16.25
N SER A 184 -10.15 -27.52 17.20
CA SER A 184 -10.15 -28.19 18.52
C SER A 184 -10.49 -29.69 18.40
N ASN A 185 -10.16 -30.50 19.42
CA ASN A 185 -10.47 -31.94 19.38
C ASN A 185 -11.98 -32.23 19.33
N ALA A 186 -12.80 -31.32 19.85
CA ALA A 186 -14.29 -31.42 19.74
C ALA A 186 -14.73 -31.19 18.27
N GLU A 187 -14.25 -30.14 17.62
CA GLU A 187 -14.55 -29.84 16.20
C GLU A 187 -14.02 -30.93 15.26
N ILE A 188 -12.84 -31.49 15.58
CA ILE A 188 -12.31 -32.64 14.85
C ILE A 188 -13.20 -33.83 14.99
N GLY A 189 -13.65 -34.15 16.22
CA GLY A 189 -14.56 -35.25 16.49
C GLY A 189 -15.84 -35.15 15.69
N GLU A 190 -16.43 -33.96 15.67
CA GLU A 190 -17.66 -33.69 14.88
C GLU A 190 -17.42 -33.90 13.38
N ALA A 191 -16.28 -33.32 12.85
CA ALA A 191 -15.94 -33.40 11.42
C ALA A 191 -15.68 -34.85 10.94
N ILE A 192 -15.11 -35.70 11.79
CA ILE A 192 -14.73 -37.06 11.43
C ILE A 192 -15.71 -38.13 11.95
N GLY A 193 -16.82 -37.73 12.59
CA GLY A 193 -17.84 -38.65 13.17
C GLY A 193 -17.31 -39.48 14.32
N ALA A 194 -16.43 -38.93 15.18
CA ALA A 194 -15.83 -39.62 16.33
C ALA A 194 -16.03 -38.84 17.63
N ALA A 195 -16.10 -39.56 18.76
CA ALA A 195 -16.14 -38.91 20.05
C ALA A 195 -14.81 -38.16 20.34
N THR A 196 -14.87 -37.01 21.02
CA THR A 196 -13.69 -36.21 21.40
C THR A 196 -12.60 -37.05 22.08
N ARG A 197 -12.97 -37.95 22.97
CA ARG A 197 -12.05 -38.89 23.64
C ARG A 197 -11.33 -39.83 22.66
N THR A 198 -11.91 -40.14 21.51
CA THR A 198 -11.26 -40.93 20.45
C THR A 198 -10.24 -40.05 19.71
N VAL A 199 -10.57 -38.77 19.49
CA VAL A 199 -9.65 -37.81 18.90
C VAL A 199 -8.43 -37.57 19.81
N ASP A 200 -8.66 -37.46 21.13
CA ASP A 200 -7.56 -37.32 22.11
C ASP A 200 -6.56 -38.48 21.99
N LYS A 201 -7.01 -39.73 21.88
CA LYS A 201 -6.13 -40.87 21.65
C LYS A 201 -5.37 -40.81 20.31
N HIS A 202 -6.04 -40.36 19.25
CA HIS A 202 -5.35 -40.18 17.96
C HIS A 202 -4.26 -39.10 18.07
N VAL A 203 -4.52 -38.01 18.79
CA VAL A 203 -3.54 -36.95 19.01
C VAL A 203 -2.34 -37.46 19.81
N GLU A 204 -2.54 -38.24 20.86
CA GLU A 204 -1.47 -38.90 21.62
C GLU A 204 -0.59 -39.78 20.70
N HIS A 205 -1.20 -40.65 19.92
CA HIS A 205 -0.48 -41.54 19.00
C HIS A 205 0.28 -40.73 17.91
N ILE A 206 -0.31 -39.64 17.42
CA ILE A 206 0.37 -38.74 16.47
C ILE A 206 1.61 -38.13 17.12
N PHE A 207 1.50 -37.64 18.36
CA PHE A 207 2.61 -37.04 19.07
C PHE A 207 3.76 -38.04 19.30
N ASP A 208 3.43 -39.25 19.68
CA ASP A 208 4.42 -40.32 19.85
C ASP A 208 5.14 -40.68 18.53
N LYS A 209 4.37 -40.86 17.45
CA LYS A 209 4.91 -41.19 16.11
C LYS A 209 5.75 -40.08 15.52
N LEU A 210 5.40 -38.82 15.75
CA LEU A 210 6.14 -37.65 15.31
C LEU A 210 7.28 -37.26 16.27
N ALA A 211 7.40 -37.94 17.42
CA ALA A 211 8.37 -37.61 18.48
C ALA A 211 8.26 -36.14 18.96
N VAL A 212 7.04 -35.64 19.17
CA VAL A 212 6.74 -34.27 19.61
C VAL A 212 5.89 -34.29 20.87
N LYS A 213 5.91 -33.17 21.64
CA LYS A 213 5.18 -33.06 22.90
C LYS A 213 4.04 -32.03 22.87
N THR A 214 3.92 -31.27 21.78
CA THR A 214 2.93 -30.18 21.69
C THR A 214 2.24 -30.19 20.33
N ARG A 215 1.01 -29.68 20.33
CA ARG A 215 0.20 -29.52 19.11
C ARG A 215 0.89 -28.67 18.05
N THR A 216 1.52 -27.54 18.47
CA THR A 216 2.26 -26.66 17.59
C THR A 216 3.49 -27.34 17.00
N ALA A 217 4.19 -28.16 17.78
CA ALA A 217 5.34 -28.93 17.29
C ALA A 217 4.92 -30.01 16.29
N ALA A 218 3.73 -30.64 16.49
CA ALA A 218 3.19 -31.61 15.53
C ALA A 218 2.87 -30.97 14.18
N VAL A 219 2.26 -29.78 14.18
CA VAL A 219 2.00 -29.01 12.97
C VAL A 219 3.30 -28.59 12.28
N ALA A 220 4.26 -28.01 13.02
CA ALA A 220 5.54 -27.60 12.49
C ALA A 220 6.31 -28.78 11.85
N ARG A 221 6.29 -29.94 12.51
CA ARG A 221 6.92 -31.16 11.99
C ARG A 221 6.25 -31.66 10.71
N ALA A 222 4.92 -31.62 10.69
CA ALA A 222 4.12 -32.00 9.52
C ALA A 222 4.37 -31.09 8.30
N LEU A 223 4.58 -29.78 8.53
CA LEU A 223 4.89 -28.81 7.48
C LEU A 223 6.28 -29.00 6.88
N HIS A 224 7.27 -29.39 7.68
CA HIS A 224 8.63 -29.72 7.20
C HIS A 224 8.68 -31.05 6.40
N MET A 225 7.62 -31.83 6.40
CA MET A 225 7.48 -33.06 5.61
C MET A 225 6.94 -32.78 4.20
N ALA A 226 6.46 -31.57 3.94
CA ALA A 226 5.86 -31.17 2.65
C ALA A 226 6.89 -30.54 1.68
N ALA A 227 8.12 -30.37 2.12
CA ALA A 227 9.29 -29.91 1.34
C ALA A 227 10.13 -31.13 0.93
#